data_e95727e2f860c1c36fbdd231b6035598
#
_entry.id   e95727e2f860c1c36fbdd231b6035598
#
_cell.length_a   1.000
_cell.length_b   1.000
_cell.length_c   1.000
_cell.angle_alpha   90.00
_cell.angle_beta   90.00
_cell.angle_gamma   90.00
#
_symmetry.space_group_name_H-M   'P 1'
#
loop_
_entity.id
_entity.type
_entity.pdbx_description
1 polymer ?
#
loop_
_entity_poly.entity_id
_entity_poly.type
_entity_poly.pdbx_seq_one_letter_code
_entity_poly.pdbx_strand_id
1 'polypeptide(L)'
;MNFSFLRRNENEKEMGAFILCFALLGAGCVFAEEEKTSPEVDPAATQMTEAYPSPDAILPPVPVPPEKGIQDAAAFQKYTEEVDLYVKACQHYIDGATNDANAIIEARNKAVKKAQEAVDVYNRFFDK
;
A
#
# COMPACT_ATOMS: atom_id res chain seq x y z
N MET A 1 -7.55 35.14 36.30
CA MET A 1 -7.07 34.11 35.35
C MET A 1 -8.19 33.72 34.45
N ASN A 2 -8.02 33.93 33.15
CA ASN A 2 -9.13 33.78 32.20
C ASN A 2 -9.14 32.36 31.65
N PHE A 3 -9.97 31.49 32.21
CA PHE A 3 -10.10 30.08 31.82
C PHE A 3 -10.52 29.88 30.36
N SER A 4 -11.20 30.84 29.77
CA SER A 4 -11.61 30.80 28.38
C SER A 4 -10.44 30.95 27.38
N PHE A 5 -9.37 31.60 27.79
CA PHE A 5 -8.14 31.75 26.99
C PHE A 5 -7.35 30.44 26.90
N LEU A 6 -7.26 29.73 28.02
CA LEU A 6 -6.59 28.42 28.08
C LEU A 6 -7.33 27.37 27.24
N ARG A 7 -8.67 27.41 27.26
CA ARG A 7 -9.51 26.47 26.49
C ARG A 7 -9.38 26.69 24.98
N ARG A 8 -9.23 27.93 24.55
CA ARG A 8 -9.03 28.27 23.13
C ARG A 8 -7.66 27.81 22.63
N ASN A 9 -6.64 27.92 23.47
CA ASN A 9 -5.29 27.50 23.14
C ASN A 9 -5.15 25.96 23.06
N GLU A 10 -5.89 25.24 23.89
CA GLU A 10 -5.91 23.77 23.83
C GLU A 10 -6.58 23.26 22.54
N ASN A 11 -7.67 23.88 22.11
CA ASN A 11 -8.32 23.52 20.85
C ASN A 11 -7.46 23.80 19.62
N GLU A 12 -6.70 24.88 19.62
CA GLU A 12 -5.75 25.19 18.53
C GLU A 12 -4.59 24.19 18.49
N LYS A 13 -4.13 23.72 19.64
CA LYS A 13 -3.09 22.69 19.70
C LYS A 13 -3.60 21.33 19.23
N GLU A 14 -4.82 20.97 19.58
CA GLU A 14 -5.43 19.73 19.15
C GLU A 14 -5.68 19.73 17.64
N MET A 15 -6.13 20.83 17.09
CA MET A 15 -6.33 20.98 15.64
C MET A 15 -5.00 20.93 14.87
N GLY A 16 -3.97 21.59 15.40
CA GLY A 16 -2.62 21.52 14.84
C GLY A 16 -2.02 20.11 14.89
N ALA A 17 -2.23 19.39 16.00
CA ALA A 17 -1.78 18.02 16.16
C ALA A 17 -2.49 17.05 15.20
N PHE A 18 -3.79 17.21 14.97
CA PHE A 18 -4.55 16.39 14.04
C PHE A 18 -4.06 16.57 12.59
N ILE A 19 -3.82 17.81 12.19
CA ILE A 19 -3.28 18.14 10.86
C ILE A 19 -1.89 17.56 10.68
N LEU A 20 -1.04 17.63 11.72
CA LEU A 20 0.31 17.06 11.70
C LEU A 20 0.29 15.52 11.57
N CYS A 21 -0.63 14.85 12.26
CA CYS A 21 -0.80 13.39 12.16
C CYS A 21 -1.18 12.95 10.75
N PHE A 22 -2.02 13.71 10.06
CA PHE A 22 -2.41 13.41 8.68
C PHE A 22 -1.23 13.53 7.71
N ALA A 23 -0.37 14.52 7.90
CA ALA A 23 0.85 14.69 7.11
C ALA A 23 1.87 13.57 7.35
N LEU A 24 1.97 13.07 8.58
CA LEU A 24 2.88 11.98 8.96
C LEU A 24 2.49 10.63 8.38
N LEU A 25 1.21 10.39 8.12
CA LEU A 25 0.74 9.17 7.46
C LEU A 25 1.32 8.98 6.05
N GLY A 26 1.64 10.08 5.38
CA GLY A 26 2.28 10.05 4.07
C GLY A 26 3.75 9.67 4.08
N ALA A 27 4.39 9.77 5.23
CA ALA A 27 5.84 9.55 5.37
C ALA A 27 6.23 8.11 5.73
N GLY A 28 5.28 7.18 5.79
CA GLY A 28 5.54 5.79 6.15
C GLY A 28 6.13 5.64 7.54
N CYS A 29 5.62 6.42 8.49
CA CYS A 29 6.14 6.42 9.85
C CYS A 29 6.03 5.07 10.52
N VAL A 30 7.17 4.50 10.79
CA VAL A 30 7.38 3.24 11.52
C VAL A 30 7.19 3.42 13.04
N PHE A 31 6.90 4.63 13.49
CA PHE A 31 6.72 4.92 14.91
C PHE A 31 5.31 4.57 15.37
N ALA A 32 5.08 3.28 15.56
CA ALA A 32 3.81 2.72 15.98
C ALA A 32 3.48 2.95 17.48
N GLU A 33 4.34 3.56 18.25
CA GLU A 33 4.18 3.65 19.71
C GLU A 33 3.18 4.72 20.17
N GLU A 34 2.75 5.62 19.29
CA GLU A 34 1.71 6.62 19.58
C GLU A 34 0.40 6.34 18.83
N GLU A 35 -0.07 5.14 18.90
CA GLU A 35 -1.19 4.58 18.15
C GLU A 35 -2.52 5.32 18.28
N LYS A 36 -2.64 6.26 19.18
CA LYS A 36 -3.96 6.86 19.51
C LYS A 36 -4.45 7.90 18.53
N THR A 37 -3.66 8.26 17.53
CA THR A 37 -3.97 9.36 16.61
C THR A 37 -3.84 9.00 15.13
N SER A 38 -3.51 7.77 14.81
CA SER A 38 -3.54 7.31 13.42
C SER A 38 -4.99 7.21 12.96
N PRO A 39 -5.43 7.96 11.95
CA PRO A 39 -6.77 7.77 11.41
C PRO A 39 -6.90 6.34 10.92
N GLU A 40 -7.92 5.68 11.42
CA GLU A 40 -8.27 4.33 11.00
C GLU A 40 -8.55 4.32 9.49
N VAL A 41 -7.89 3.42 8.78
CA VAL A 41 -8.15 3.25 7.35
C VAL A 41 -9.55 2.65 7.21
N ASP A 42 -10.40 3.30 6.43
CA ASP A 42 -11.71 2.76 6.09
C ASP A 42 -11.55 1.50 5.22
N PRO A 43 -11.87 0.31 5.73
CA PRO A 43 -11.68 -0.92 4.98
C PRO A 43 -12.60 -1.07 3.77
N ALA A 44 -13.66 -0.25 3.70
CA ALA A 44 -14.58 -0.23 2.57
C ALA A 44 -14.15 0.76 1.46
N ALA A 45 -13.24 1.67 1.75
CA ALA A 45 -12.77 2.64 0.77
C ALA A 45 -11.86 1.95 -0.26
N THR A 46 -12.28 1.97 -1.52
CA THR A 46 -11.47 1.46 -2.62
C THR A 46 -11.68 2.29 -3.89
N GLN A 47 -10.62 2.46 -4.67
CA GLN A 47 -10.66 3.04 -6.01
C GLN A 47 -10.63 1.94 -7.09
N MET A 48 -10.51 0.68 -6.69
CA MET A 48 -10.52 -0.44 -7.62
C MET A 48 -11.96 -0.74 -8.04
N THR A 49 -12.20 -0.80 -9.34
CA THR A 49 -13.50 -1.14 -9.91
C THR A 49 -13.73 -2.65 -9.99
N GLU A 50 -12.65 -3.41 -10.01
CA GLU A 50 -12.64 -4.86 -10.06
C GLU A 50 -11.58 -5.41 -9.09
N ALA A 51 -11.73 -6.67 -8.71
CA ALA A 51 -10.72 -7.35 -7.91
C ALA A 51 -9.41 -7.49 -8.69
N TYR A 52 -8.28 -7.37 -8.01
CA TYR A 52 -6.98 -7.62 -8.62
C TYR A 52 -6.92 -9.07 -9.14
N PRO A 53 -6.39 -9.31 -10.35
CA PRO A 53 -6.35 -10.66 -10.92
C PRO A 53 -5.65 -11.65 -10.00
N SER A 54 -6.35 -12.75 -9.67
CA SER A 54 -5.80 -13.81 -8.82
C SER A 54 -4.68 -14.56 -9.55
N PRO A 55 -3.62 -14.97 -8.85
CA PRO A 55 -2.61 -15.87 -9.41
C PRO A 55 -3.22 -17.14 -10.01
N ASP A 56 -4.23 -17.71 -9.36
CA ASP A 56 -4.91 -18.93 -9.84
C ASP A 56 -5.65 -18.74 -11.17
N ALA A 57 -6.04 -17.50 -11.50
CA ALA A 57 -6.68 -17.18 -12.76
C ALA A 57 -5.69 -16.89 -13.91
N ILE A 58 -4.50 -16.44 -13.56
CA ILE A 58 -3.49 -15.97 -14.53
C ILE A 58 -2.41 -17.03 -14.79
N LEU A 59 -1.98 -17.73 -13.75
CA LEU A 59 -0.88 -18.68 -13.84
C LEU A 59 -1.34 -20.01 -14.46
N PRO A 60 -0.47 -20.68 -15.23
CA PRO A 60 -0.76 -22.05 -15.67
C PRO A 60 -0.79 -23.00 -14.47
N PRO A 61 -1.31 -24.22 -14.66
CA PRO A 61 -1.30 -25.21 -13.59
C PRO A 61 0.14 -25.57 -13.19
N VAL A 62 0.33 -25.87 -11.90
CA VAL A 62 1.62 -26.30 -11.37
C VAL A 62 2.08 -27.56 -12.10
N PRO A 63 3.33 -27.60 -12.64
CA PRO A 63 3.85 -28.79 -13.27
C PRO A 63 3.89 -30.00 -12.34
N VAL A 64 3.50 -31.15 -12.87
CA VAL A 64 3.46 -32.41 -12.12
C VAL A 64 4.71 -33.23 -12.41
N PRO A 65 5.45 -33.68 -11.38
CA PRO A 65 6.66 -34.46 -11.58
C PRO A 65 6.33 -35.82 -12.24
N PRO A 66 7.25 -36.37 -13.07
CA PRO A 66 7.05 -37.67 -13.70
C PRO A 66 7.04 -38.80 -12.65
N GLU A 67 6.16 -39.78 -12.83
CA GLU A 67 5.99 -40.92 -11.89
C GLU A 67 7.30 -41.71 -11.68
N LYS A 68 8.09 -41.87 -12.72
CA LYS A 68 9.39 -42.59 -12.68
C LYS A 68 10.55 -41.69 -12.26
N GLY A 69 10.30 -40.43 -11.89
CA GLY A 69 11.31 -39.49 -11.47
C GLY A 69 12.41 -39.31 -12.51
N ILE A 70 13.67 -39.27 -12.05
CA ILE A 70 14.85 -39.09 -12.91
C ILE A 70 15.21 -40.30 -13.76
N GLN A 71 14.57 -41.45 -13.53
CA GLN A 71 14.84 -42.67 -14.30
C GLN A 71 14.34 -42.60 -15.74
N ASP A 72 13.35 -41.74 -16.01
CA ASP A 72 12.93 -41.38 -17.35
C ASP A 72 13.52 -40.01 -17.71
N ALA A 73 14.65 -40.03 -18.35
CA ALA A 73 15.43 -38.82 -18.67
C ALA A 73 14.66 -37.84 -19.54
N ALA A 74 13.86 -38.34 -20.49
CA ALA A 74 13.08 -37.49 -21.39
C ALA A 74 11.90 -36.81 -20.65
N ALA A 75 11.18 -37.56 -19.82
CA ALA A 75 10.09 -37.02 -19.00
C ALA A 75 10.62 -36.04 -17.93
N PHE A 76 11.79 -36.35 -17.37
CA PHE A 76 12.41 -35.46 -16.41
C PHE A 76 12.88 -34.12 -17.04
N GLN A 77 13.48 -34.18 -18.23
CA GLN A 77 13.87 -32.98 -18.97
C GLN A 77 12.63 -32.10 -19.27
N LYS A 78 11.57 -32.72 -19.81
CA LYS A 78 10.34 -31.99 -20.07
C LYS A 78 9.74 -31.32 -18.82
N TYR A 79 9.73 -32.04 -17.70
CA TYR A 79 9.28 -31.51 -16.42
C TYR A 79 10.14 -30.32 -15.97
N THR A 80 11.44 -30.39 -16.15
CA THR A 80 12.36 -29.29 -15.80
C THR A 80 12.07 -28.05 -16.63
N GLU A 81 11.81 -28.22 -17.94
CA GLU A 81 11.43 -27.12 -18.84
C GLU A 81 10.06 -26.51 -18.44
N GLU A 82 9.08 -27.35 -18.09
CA GLU A 82 7.78 -26.91 -17.61
C GLU A 82 7.87 -26.12 -16.28
N VAL A 83 8.72 -26.56 -15.37
CA VAL A 83 9.01 -25.85 -14.11
C VAL A 83 9.66 -24.50 -14.38
N ASP A 84 10.64 -24.44 -15.29
CA ASP A 84 11.28 -23.17 -15.66
C ASP A 84 10.27 -22.17 -16.26
N LEU A 85 9.40 -22.62 -17.15
CA LEU A 85 8.35 -21.82 -17.72
C LEU A 85 7.34 -21.34 -16.67
N TYR A 86 6.98 -22.23 -15.76
CA TYR A 86 6.07 -21.88 -14.65
C TYR A 86 6.65 -20.80 -13.73
N VAL A 87 7.93 -20.97 -13.35
CA VAL A 87 8.65 -19.99 -12.51
C VAL A 87 8.75 -18.64 -13.21
N LYS A 88 9.01 -18.62 -14.53
CA LYS A 88 9.01 -17.38 -15.32
C LYS A 88 7.64 -16.71 -15.36
N ALA A 89 6.59 -17.49 -15.50
CA ALA A 89 5.21 -16.96 -15.44
C ALA A 89 4.91 -16.37 -14.07
N CYS A 90 5.29 -17.03 -12.99
CA CYS A 90 5.17 -16.51 -11.63
C CYS A 90 5.94 -15.20 -11.46
N GLN A 91 7.18 -15.13 -11.94
CA GLN A 91 7.99 -13.92 -11.85
C GLN A 91 7.35 -12.78 -12.62
N HIS A 92 6.83 -13.03 -13.80
CA HIS A 92 6.13 -12.02 -14.59
C HIS A 92 4.89 -11.47 -13.86
N TYR A 93 4.10 -12.36 -13.24
CA TYR A 93 2.96 -11.95 -12.41
C TYR A 93 3.41 -11.11 -11.21
N ILE A 94 4.45 -11.52 -10.50
CA ILE A 94 5.01 -10.81 -9.34
C ILE A 94 5.48 -9.41 -9.74
N ASP A 95 6.20 -9.30 -10.85
CA ASP A 95 6.70 -8.02 -11.36
C ASP A 95 5.55 -7.09 -11.73
N GLY A 96 4.52 -7.60 -12.39
CA GLY A 96 3.32 -6.85 -12.73
C GLY A 96 2.59 -6.35 -11.48
N ALA A 97 2.34 -7.23 -10.52
CA ALA A 97 1.69 -6.88 -9.26
C ALA A 97 2.52 -5.86 -8.45
N THR A 98 3.84 -5.97 -8.48
CA THR A 98 4.75 -5.02 -7.82
C THR A 98 4.67 -3.64 -8.47
N ASN A 99 4.67 -3.58 -9.80
CA ASN A 99 4.54 -2.33 -10.54
C ASN A 99 3.19 -1.65 -10.28
N ASP A 100 2.11 -2.42 -10.26
CA ASP A 100 0.77 -1.92 -9.97
C ASP A 100 0.68 -1.39 -8.53
N ALA A 101 1.23 -2.11 -7.56
CA ALA A 101 1.30 -1.68 -6.18
C ALA A 101 2.10 -0.36 -6.03
N ASN A 102 3.22 -0.23 -6.73
CA ASN A 102 4.01 0.99 -6.73
C ASN A 102 3.24 2.17 -7.32
N ALA A 103 2.50 1.96 -8.40
CA ALA A 103 1.65 3.00 -9.00
C ALA A 103 0.55 3.46 -8.04
N ILE A 104 -0.05 2.54 -7.29
CA ILE A 104 -1.03 2.85 -6.25
C ILE A 104 -0.39 3.68 -5.12
N ILE A 105 0.81 3.30 -4.68
CA ILE A 105 1.55 4.04 -3.65
C ILE A 105 1.88 5.45 -4.12
N GLU A 106 2.32 5.63 -5.36
CA GLU A 106 2.58 6.95 -5.94
C GLU A 106 1.30 7.81 -6.00
N ALA A 107 0.19 7.24 -6.43
CA ALA A 107 -1.10 7.93 -6.46
C ALA A 107 -1.54 8.37 -5.05
N ARG A 108 -1.41 7.48 -4.07
CA ARG A 108 -1.63 7.79 -2.65
C ARG A 108 -0.76 8.96 -2.19
N ASN A 109 0.52 8.93 -2.48
CA ASN A 109 1.47 9.96 -2.06
C ASN A 109 1.15 11.32 -2.70
N LYS A 110 0.68 11.33 -3.94
CA LYS A 110 0.17 12.55 -4.58
C LYS A 110 -1.06 13.11 -3.86
N ALA A 111 -1.98 12.26 -3.43
CA ALA A 111 -3.15 12.67 -2.66
C ALA A 111 -2.75 13.26 -1.30
N VAL A 112 -1.78 12.65 -0.61
CA VAL A 112 -1.24 13.18 0.65
C VAL A 112 -0.63 14.58 0.45
N LYS A 113 0.14 14.79 -0.62
CA LYS A 113 0.70 16.12 -0.94
C LYS A 113 -0.40 17.16 -1.17
N LYS A 114 -1.46 16.80 -1.89
CA LYS A 114 -2.60 17.70 -2.11
C LYS A 114 -3.30 18.06 -0.81
N ALA A 115 -3.46 17.11 0.10
CA ALA A 115 -4.01 17.38 1.42
C ALA A 115 -3.10 18.33 2.22
N GLN A 116 -1.78 18.12 2.17
CA GLN A 116 -0.83 19.01 2.82
C GLN A 116 -0.88 20.43 2.24
N GLU A 117 -0.93 20.56 0.92
CA GLU A 117 -1.09 21.87 0.26
C GLU A 117 -2.35 22.61 0.72
N ALA A 118 -3.46 21.87 0.86
CA ALA A 118 -4.71 22.46 1.36
C ALA A 118 -4.57 22.94 2.81
N VAL A 119 -3.91 22.18 3.66
CA VAL A 119 -3.60 22.55 5.05
C VAL A 119 -2.71 23.78 5.09
N ASP A 120 -1.68 23.84 4.27
CA ASP A 120 -0.76 24.97 4.21
C ASP A 120 -1.46 26.26 3.74
N VAL A 121 -2.38 26.14 2.78
CA VAL A 121 -3.23 27.24 2.34
C VAL A 121 -4.15 27.72 3.46
N TYR A 122 -4.77 26.78 4.14
CA TYR A 122 -5.64 27.08 5.28
C TYR A 122 -4.89 27.82 6.39
N ASN A 123 -3.73 27.31 6.81
CA ASN A 123 -2.93 27.95 7.85
C ASN A 123 -2.49 29.36 7.44
N ARG A 124 -2.00 29.55 6.23
CA ARG A 124 -1.62 30.87 5.71
C ARG A 124 -2.78 31.87 5.67
N PHE A 125 -4.00 31.38 5.52
CA PHE A 125 -5.16 32.25 5.55
C PHE A 125 -5.40 32.85 6.94
N PHE A 126 -5.08 32.14 8.01
CA PHE A 126 -5.23 32.60 9.39
C PHE A 126 -4.02 33.34 9.95
N ASP A 127 -2.86 33.20 9.33
CA ASP A 127 -1.61 33.88 9.73
C ASP A 127 -1.53 35.35 9.26
N LYS A 128 -2.57 35.85 8.65
CA LYS A 128 -2.70 37.26 8.22
C LYS A 128 -3.42 38.10 9.30
#